data_a974dc5e200a8be49921b1f9e8b6c523
#
_entry.id   a974dc5e200a8be49921b1f9e8b6c523
#
_cell.length_a   1.000
_cell.length_b   1.000
_cell.length_c   1.000
_cell.angle_alpha   90.00
_cell.angle_beta   90.00
_cell.angle_gamma   90.00
#
_symmetry.space_group_name_H-M   'P 1'
#
loop_
_entity.id
_entity.type
_entity.pdbx_description
1 polymer ?
#
loop_
_entity_poly.entity_id
_entity_poly.type
_entity_poly.pdbx_seq_one_letter_code
_entity_poly.pdbx_strand_id
1 'polypeptide(L)'
;MIGVCFGGYCPLHQGHLDVIMRAKKETDLCYVVVCGYESEPRGEDLGKDIKQRTQMVREFFRGDNLIKVISVNDTELGLDESMSENNWRIWTSYVKTRIPESDDLIFYVGEPRYTEDLKKVGYNSILVGYDYFRGCRVNDISASKIRENPLRWWRKIAYPFKPGLTKKILVLGTASEGKTTLVQDISKYFQIPCTTEFGRDYMEKSCMLDPDLYVKDFSEFLLGQYRYYCEALEDRGNPGVIISDTDNLVTLMYAKAYLGNPEMNITEEDYENILVPLAKSLHSLISWDKIYLIKPHNIFVDDGTRYMAQSSMSERNKNYEILVNLLKEFGLWGKVEILNGTYFEHFEILKNYINELYQV
;
A
#
# COMPACT_ATOMS: atom_id res chain seq x y z
N MET A 1 15.53 -10.82 33.47
CA MET A 1 16.35 -10.12 32.44
C MET A 1 15.45 -9.68 31.32
N ILE A 2 15.57 -8.42 30.87
CA ILE A 2 14.72 -7.84 29.81
C ILE A 2 15.58 -7.50 28.61
N GLY A 3 15.17 -8.02 27.45
CA GLY A 3 15.78 -7.71 26.15
C GLY A 3 15.22 -6.41 25.55
N VAL A 4 16.07 -5.59 24.98
CA VAL A 4 15.67 -4.36 24.28
C VAL A 4 16.23 -4.37 22.87
N CYS A 5 15.35 -4.31 21.89
CA CYS A 5 15.69 -4.11 20.47
C CYS A 5 15.15 -2.75 20.01
N PHE A 6 15.90 -2.01 19.21
CA PHE A 6 15.46 -0.69 18.74
C PHE A 6 15.78 -0.47 17.27
N GLY A 7 15.02 0.41 16.65
CA GLY A 7 15.24 0.78 15.25
C GLY A 7 14.09 1.60 14.64
N GLY A 8 14.33 2.15 13.48
CA GLY A 8 13.32 2.90 12.71
C GLY A 8 12.21 2.01 12.14
N TYR A 9 12.50 0.74 11.88
CA TYR A 9 11.57 -0.26 11.30
C TYR A 9 10.77 0.27 10.10
N CYS A 10 11.45 0.79 9.11
CA CYS A 10 10.84 1.39 7.93
C CYS A 10 11.40 0.79 6.61
N PRO A 11 10.95 -0.42 6.21
CA PRO A 11 10.04 -1.35 6.89
C PRO A 11 10.71 -2.26 7.92
N LEU A 12 9.90 -2.94 8.75
CA LEU A 12 10.33 -4.11 9.52
C LEU A 12 10.64 -5.26 8.54
N HIS A 13 11.79 -5.90 8.71
CA HIS A 13 12.26 -6.94 7.80
C HIS A 13 13.01 -8.06 8.54
N GLN A 14 13.31 -9.15 7.83
CA GLN A 14 13.92 -10.35 8.40
C GLN A 14 15.18 -10.06 9.22
N GLY A 15 16.06 -9.14 8.79
CA GLY A 15 17.26 -8.78 9.57
C GLY A 15 16.95 -8.15 10.91
N HIS A 16 15.84 -7.39 11.04
CA HIS A 16 15.36 -6.93 12.34
C HIS A 16 14.76 -8.08 13.16
N LEU A 17 14.03 -8.99 12.49
CA LEU A 17 13.43 -10.15 13.15
C LEU A 17 14.47 -11.09 13.73
N ASP A 18 15.62 -11.28 13.07
CA ASP A 18 16.73 -12.09 13.60
C ASP A 18 17.19 -11.56 14.96
N VAL A 19 17.32 -10.22 15.10
CA VAL A 19 17.70 -9.56 16.35
C VAL A 19 16.63 -9.73 17.43
N ILE A 20 15.37 -9.45 17.07
CA ILE A 20 14.22 -9.51 17.99
C ILE A 20 13.98 -10.95 18.47
N MET A 21 14.05 -11.93 17.57
CA MET A 21 13.87 -13.34 17.94
C MET A 21 15.00 -13.87 18.82
N ARG A 22 16.23 -13.38 18.64
CA ARG A 22 17.34 -13.70 19.52
C ARG A 22 17.09 -13.14 20.92
N ALA A 23 16.73 -11.86 21.03
CA ALA A 23 16.39 -11.24 22.30
C ALA A 23 15.25 -11.98 23.02
N LYS A 24 14.17 -12.27 22.32
CA LYS A 24 13.02 -13.01 22.86
C LYS A 24 13.38 -14.39 23.41
N LYS A 25 14.34 -15.09 22.78
CA LYS A 25 14.76 -16.43 23.21
C LYS A 25 15.68 -16.42 24.44
N GLU A 26 16.41 -15.35 24.67
CA GLU A 26 17.43 -15.24 25.68
C GLU A 26 17.00 -14.44 26.91
N THR A 27 15.78 -13.83 26.85
CA THR A 27 15.26 -12.98 27.93
C THR A 27 13.83 -13.36 28.31
N ASP A 28 13.38 -12.96 29.49
CA ASP A 28 12.02 -13.24 29.98
C ASP A 28 10.96 -12.42 29.25
N LEU A 29 11.35 -11.22 28.76
CA LEU A 29 10.50 -10.29 28.01
C LEU A 29 11.36 -9.46 27.07
N CYS A 30 10.89 -9.22 25.86
CA CYS A 30 11.56 -8.41 24.85
C CYS A 30 10.78 -7.13 24.55
N TYR A 31 11.41 -5.98 24.72
CA TYR A 31 10.88 -4.69 24.27
C TYR A 31 11.43 -4.33 22.89
N VAL A 32 10.50 -4.09 21.95
CA VAL A 32 10.82 -3.57 20.61
C VAL A 32 10.50 -2.08 20.59
N VAL A 33 11.55 -1.26 20.52
CA VAL A 33 11.47 0.20 20.57
C VAL A 33 11.51 0.74 19.15
N VAL A 34 10.37 1.25 18.67
CA VAL A 34 10.28 1.98 17.39
C VAL A 34 10.75 3.41 17.62
N CYS A 35 11.83 3.83 17.00
CA CYS A 35 12.40 5.16 17.21
C CYS A 35 12.68 5.88 15.89
N GLY A 36 12.88 7.21 15.97
CA GLY A 36 13.19 8.08 14.87
C GLY A 36 12.65 9.50 15.07
N TYR A 37 12.94 10.36 14.12
CA TYR A 37 12.52 11.76 14.11
C TYR A 37 11.16 11.90 13.42
N GLU A 38 10.39 12.96 13.75
CA GLU A 38 9.10 13.25 13.09
C GLU A 38 9.28 13.54 11.60
N SER A 39 10.33 14.28 11.26
CA SER A 39 10.67 14.68 9.88
C SER A 39 11.65 13.72 9.22
N GLU A 40 11.69 12.45 9.64
CA GLU A 40 12.65 11.50 9.09
C GLU A 40 12.28 11.12 7.65
N PRO A 41 13.17 11.37 6.65
CA PRO A 41 12.92 11.04 5.24
C PRO A 41 12.50 9.58 5.00
N ARG A 42 12.98 8.66 5.85
CA ARG A 42 12.62 7.23 5.78
C ARG A 42 11.13 6.96 6.00
N GLY A 43 10.47 7.79 6.84
CA GLY A 43 9.02 7.71 7.05
C GLY A 43 8.25 8.27 5.86
N GLU A 44 8.75 9.31 5.23
CA GLU A 44 8.14 9.96 4.07
C GLU A 44 8.10 9.04 2.85
N ASP A 45 9.17 8.27 2.57
CA ASP A 45 9.24 7.30 1.46
C ASP A 45 8.10 6.27 1.49
N LEU A 46 7.63 5.90 2.68
CA LEU A 46 6.50 4.99 2.87
C LEU A 46 5.22 5.71 3.32
N GLY A 47 5.25 7.03 3.47
CA GLY A 47 4.15 7.82 4.02
C GLY A 47 3.78 7.39 5.44
N LYS A 48 4.75 6.92 6.26
CA LYS A 48 4.48 6.34 7.58
C LYS A 48 5.28 7.04 8.69
N ASP A 49 4.58 7.79 9.53
CA ASP A 49 5.14 8.38 10.74
C ASP A 49 5.48 7.33 11.83
N ILE A 50 6.06 7.76 12.94
CA ILE A 50 6.43 6.86 14.04
C ILE A 50 5.21 6.14 14.63
N LYS A 51 4.04 6.80 14.73
CA LYS A 51 2.83 6.20 15.31
C LYS A 51 2.32 5.08 14.42
N GLN A 52 2.24 5.32 13.10
CA GLN A 52 1.85 4.33 12.11
C GLN A 52 2.83 3.15 12.06
N ARG A 53 4.15 3.40 12.04
CA ARG A 53 5.16 2.34 12.10
C ARG A 53 5.05 1.51 13.38
N THR A 54 4.83 2.17 14.52
CA THR A 54 4.61 1.47 15.80
C THR A 54 3.38 0.58 15.77
N GLN A 55 2.27 1.07 15.18
CA GLN A 55 1.06 0.28 14.99
C GLN A 55 1.33 -0.95 14.11
N MET A 56 2.03 -0.79 12.99
CA MET A 56 2.39 -1.89 12.09
C MET A 56 3.30 -2.94 12.76
N VAL A 57 4.24 -2.50 13.59
CA VAL A 57 5.09 -3.42 14.38
C VAL A 57 4.26 -4.14 15.45
N ARG A 58 3.35 -3.46 16.13
CA ARG A 58 2.40 -4.09 17.08
C ARG A 58 1.49 -5.10 16.39
N GLU A 59 1.01 -4.78 15.22
CA GLU A 59 0.19 -5.69 14.43
C GLU A 59 0.96 -6.96 14.06
N PHE A 60 2.22 -6.83 13.65
CA PHE A 60 3.07 -7.97 13.33
C PHE A 60 3.25 -8.93 14.51
N PHE A 61 3.42 -8.38 15.70
CA PHE A 61 3.61 -9.16 16.94
C PHE A 61 2.30 -9.40 17.72
N ARG A 62 1.14 -9.19 17.12
CA ARG A 62 -0.16 -9.39 17.78
C ARG A 62 -0.28 -10.82 18.30
N GLY A 63 -0.61 -10.95 19.59
CA GLY A 63 -0.75 -12.25 20.26
C GLY A 63 0.57 -12.84 20.82
N ASP A 64 1.68 -12.15 20.65
CA ASP A 64 2.96 -12.57 21.27
C ASP A 64 3.16 -11.90 22.62
N ASN A 65 2.88 -12.65 23.70
CA ASN A 65 2.94 -12.13 25.07
C ASN A 65 4.37 -11.85 25.56
N LEU A 66 5.40 -12.34 24.88
CA LEU A 66 6.80 -12.12 25.22
C LEU A 66 7.41 -10.91 24.50
N ILE A 67 6.63 -10.22 23.66
CA ILE A 67 7.08 -9.02 22.96
C ILE A 67 6.18 -7.83 23.33
N LYS A 68 6.79 -6.76 23.82
CA LYS A 68 6.13 -5.46 24.02
C LYS A 68 6.69 -4.42 23.07
N VAL A 69 5.80 -3.69 22.38
CA VAL A 69 6.20 -2.67 21.42
C VAL A 69 5.90 -1.29 21.97
N ILE A 70 6.94 -0.46 22.08
CA ILE A 70 6.84 0.95 22.49
C ILE A 70 7.43 1.86 21.41
N SER A 71 7.15 3.16 21.48
CA SER A 71 7.72 4.17 20.59
C SER A 71 8.52 5.20 21.37
N VAL A 72 9.57 5.71 20.72
CA VAL A 72 10.39 6.83 21.20
C VAL A 72 10.51 7.83 20.04
N ASN A 73 10.00 9.04 20.25
CA ASN A 73 10.12 10.14 19.29
C ASN A 73 11.39 10.93 19.63
N ASP A 74 12.40 10.80 18.81
CA ASP A 74 13.72 11.42 19.03
C ASP A 74 13.61 12.98 18.94
N THR A 75 12.66 13.50 18.16
CA THR A 75 12.38 14.94 18.10
C THR A 75 11.82 15.49 19.43
N GLU A 76 10.88 14.78 20.05
CA GLU A 76 10.31 15.17 21.36
C GLU A 76 11.37 15.15 22.48
N LEU A 77 12.40 14.30 22.35
CA LEU A 77 13.51 14.26 23.29
C LEU A 77 14.58 15.34 23.01
N GLY A 78 14.44 16.13 21.97
CA GLY A 78 15.42 17.14 21.56
C GLY A 78 16.75 16.55 21.09
N LEU A 79 16.72 15.29 20.59
CA LEU A 79 17.89 14.62 20.06
C LEU A 79 18.20 15.10 18.65
N ASP A 80 19.48 15.15 18.30
CA ASP A 80 19.96 15.39 16.94
C ASP A 80 20.50 14.10 16.31
N GLU A 81 20.69 14.15 14.98
CA GLU A 81 21.14 12.98 14.21
C GLU A 81 22.59 12.55 14.52
N SER A 82 23.35 13.34 15.29
CA SER A 82 24.76 13.05 15.60
C SER A 82 24.94 11.83 16.48
N MET A 83 23.85 11.42 17.20
CA MET A 83 23.88 10.31 18.16
C MET A 83 25.10 10.37 19.09
N SER A 84 25.37 11.56 19.64
CA SER A 84 26.43 11.78 20.61
C SER A 84 26.24 10.93 21.87
N GLU A 85 27.31 10.79 22.68
CA GLU A 85 27.21 10.09 23.97
C GLU A 85 26.11 10.69 24.86
N ASN A 86 25.93 12.02 24.82
CA ASN A 86 24.87 12.69 25.57
C ASN A 86 23.48 12.27 25.05
N ASN A 87 23.28 12.20 23.74
CA ASN A 87 22.03 11.74 23.12
C ASN A 87 21.71 10.29 23.53
N TRP A 88 22.72 9.41 23.54
CA TRP A 88 22.56 8.04 24.03
C TRP A 88 22.17 7.98 25.50
N ARG A 89 22.72 8.85 26.37
CA ARG A 89 22.33 8.93 27.79
C ARG A 89 20.88 9.36 27.95
N ILE A 90 20.44 10.38 27.23
CA ILE A 90 19.05 10.86 27.24
C ILE A 90 18.13 9.73 26.76
N TRP A 91 18.43 9.15 25.60
CA TRP A 91 17.62 8.13 24.96
C TRP A 91 17.47 6.88 25.85
N THR A 92 18.57 6.32 26.35
CA THR A 92 18.53 5.12 27.20
C THR A 92 17.85 5.38 28.54
N SER A 93 18.04 6.55 29.14
CA SER A 93 17.33 6.96 30.35
C SER A 93 15.82 7.03 30.10
N TYR A 94 15.39 7.61 28.98
CA TYR A 94 13.98 7.66 28.62
C TYR A 94 13.39 6.27 28.39
N VAL A 95 14.08 5.40 27.63
CA VAL A 95 13.66 4.01 27.41
C VAL A 95 13.50 3.29 28.76
N LYS A 96 14.43 3.48 29.68
CA LYS A 96 14.34 2.91 31.02
C LYS A 96 13.08 3.32 31.77
N THR A 97 12.64 4.57 31.65
CA THR A 97 11.38 5.02 32.29
C THR A 97 10.12 4.39 31.70
N ARG A 98 10.21 3.88 30.46
CA ARG A 98 9.09 3.25 29.75
C ARG A 98 9.01 1.73 29.97
N ILE A 99 10.00 1.15 30.62
CA ILE A 99 10.10 -0.28 30.92
C ILE A 99 9.98 -0.44 32.44
N PRO A 100 8.79 -0.79 32.97
CA PRO A 100 8.55 -0.84 34.42
C PRO A 100 9.42 -1.85 35.16
N GLU A 101 9.83 -2.93 34.50
CA GLU A 101 10.60 -4.04 35.06
C GLU A 101 12.12 -3.85 34.94
N SER A 102 12.63 -2.67 35.00
CA SER A 102 13.86 -2.20 34.36
C SER A 102 15.19 -2.39 35.07
N ASP A 103 15.36 -3.27 36.06
CA ASP A 103 16.64 -3.35 36.77
C ASP A 103 17.75 -4.10 36.03
N ASP A 104 17.40 -4.91 35.02
CA ASP A 104 18.38 -5.75 34.30
C ASP A 104 18.04 -5.71 32.78
N LEU A 105 18.48 -4.63 32.10
CA LEU A 105 18.30 -4.44 30.67
C LEU A 105 19.53 -4.89 29.89
N ILE A 106 19.29 -5.68 28.84
CA ILE A 106 20.31 -6.04 27.85
C ILE A 106 19.83 -5.65 26.45
N PHE A 107 20.68 -4.94 25.69
CA PHE A 107 20.36 -4.49 24.35
C PHE A 107 20.81 -5.54 23.31
N TYR A 108 19.95 -5.79 22.32
CA TYR A 108 20.27 -6.62 21.17
C TYR A 108 20.33 -5.73 19.94
N VAL A 109 21.46 -5.75 19.23
CA VAL A 109 21.76 -4.84 18.14
C VAL A 109 22.27 -5.58 16.91
N GLY A 110 21.98 -5.04 15.72
CA GLY A 110 22.44 -5.59 14.44
C GLY A 110 23.67 -4.89 13.86
N GLU A 111 24.21 -3.86 14.53
CA GLU A 111 25.35 -3.07 14.05
C GLU A 111 26.40 -2.91 15.16
N PRO A 112 27.71 -3.11 14.85
CA PRO A 112 28.79 -3.01 15.84
C PRO A 112 28.86 -1.64 16.53
N ARG A 113 28.58 -0.54 15.79
CA ARG A 113 28.62 0.82 16.35
C ARG A 113 27.73 0.99 17.58
N TYR A 114 26.54 0.39 17.57
CA TYR A 114 25.61 0.47 18.68
C TYR A 114 26.14 -0.25 19.93
N THR A 115 26.94 -1.31 19.76
CA THR A 115 27.60 -2.00 20.88
C THR A 115 28.58 -1.07 21.60
N GLU A 116 29.39 -0.31 20.84
CA GLU A 116 30.35 0.66 21.38
C GLU A 116 29.64 1.82 22.08
N ASP A 117 28.60 2.37 21.45
CA ASP A 117 27.87 3.52 21.98
C ASP A 117 27.09 3.18 23.25
N LEU A 118 26.41 2.03 23.30
CA LEU A 118 25.72 1.55 24.49
C LEU A 118 26.71 1.28 25.64
N LYS A 119 27.90 0.73 25.38
CA LYS A 119 28.95 0.52 26.35
C LYS A 119 29.43 1.82 26.99
N LYS A 120 29.59 2.92 26.22
CA LYS A 120 29.97 4.24 26.74
C LYS A 120 28.99 4.78 27.78
N VAL A 121 27.70 4.45 27.61
CA VAL A 121 26.62 4.90 28.52
C VAL A 121 26.24 3.86 29.59
N GLY A 122 27.05 2.77 29.74
CA GLY A 122 26.95 1.81 30.81
C GLY A 122 25.98 0.65 30.58
N TYR A 123 25.58 0.37 29.37
CA TYR A 123 24.71 -0.76 29.06
C TYR A 123 25.44 -1.91 28.36
N ASN A 124 25.03 -3.13 28.68
CA ASN A 124 25.47 -4.33 27.99
C ASN A 124 24.66 -4.51 26.68
N SER A 125 25.34 -5.02 25.66
CA SER A 125 24.68 -5.35 24.40
C SER A 125 25.21 -6.63 23.77
N ILE A 126 24.35 -7.30 23.01
CA ILE A 126 24.66 -8.49 22.21
C ILE A 126 24.52 -8.11 20.74
N LEU A 127 25.60 -8.28 19.97
CA LEU A 127 25.58 -8.11 18.52
C LEU A 127 25.04 -9.38 17.86
N VAL A 128 24.02 -9.23 17.03
CA VAL A 128 23.30 -10.33 16.36
C VAL A 128 23.46 -10.23 14.85
N GLY A 129 23.67 -11.37 14.18
CA GLY A 129 23.69 -11.45 12.72
C GLY A 129 24.89 -10.74 12.07
N TYR A 130 26.04 -10.68 12.75
CA TYR A 130 27.28 -10.11 12.23
C TYR A 130 28.37 -11.18 12.13
N ASP A 131 29.00 -11.25 10.96
CA ASP A 131 30.15 -12.13 10.73
C ASP A 131 31.44 -11.34 10.93
N TYR A 132 32.11 -11.57 12.04
CA TYR A 132 33.37 -10.89 12.39
C TYR A 132 34.51 -11.23 11.42
N PHE A 133 34.51 -12.42 10.80
CA PHE A 133 35.56 -12.82 9.87
C PHE A 133 35.43 -12.07 8.52
N ARG A 134 34.19 -11.81 8.10
CA ARG A 134 33.87 -11.07 6.86
C ARG A 134 33.72 -9.57 7.08
N GLY A 135 33.64 -9.13 8.32
CA GLY A 135 33.40 -7.74 8.66
C GLY A 135 32.05 -7.18 8.20
N CYS A 136 31.05 -8.03 8.03
CA CYS A 136 29.75 -7.64 7.49
C CYS A 136 28.58 -8.38 8.17
N ARG A 137 27.37 -7.92 7.90
CA ARG A 137 26.15 -8.62 8.33
C ARG A 137 26.03 -9.97 7.60
N VAL A 138 25.57 -10.99 8.31
CA VAL A 138 25.26 -12.32 7.72
C VAL A 138 24.15 -12.18 6.68
N ASN A 139 23.11 -11.40 7.00
CA ASN A 139 22.06 -11.05 6.06
C ASN A 139 22.32 -9.64 5.50
N ASP A 140 22.65 -9.54 4.21
CA ASP A 140 22.89 -8.27 3.51
C ASP A 140 21.57 -7.57 3.16
N ILE A 141 20.69 -7.41 4.14
CA ILE A 141 19.41 -6.72 4.00
C ILE A 141 19.37 -5.46 4.87
N SER A 142 18.85 -4.38 4.31
CA SER A 142 18.56 -3.14 5.03
C SER A 142 17.25 -2.52 4.59
N ALA A 143 16.67 -1.70 5.45
CA ALA A 143 15.44 -0.99 5.11
C ALA A 143 15.61 -0.08 3.89
N SER A 144 16.79 0.55 3.71
CA SER A 144 17.11 1.37 2.52
C SER A 144 17.10 0.55 1.24
N LYS A 145 17.80 -0.60 1.21
CA LYS A 145 17.77 -1.53 0.06
C LYS A 145 16.36 -2.01 -0.29
N ILE A 146 15.52 -2.20 0.73
CA ILE A 146 14.11 -2.58 0.51
C ILE A 146 13.34 -1.42 -0.11
N ARG A 147 13.51 -0.18 0.37
CA ARG A 147 12.80 0.97 -0.21
C ARG A 147 13.22 1.24 -1.64
N GLU A 148 14.50 1.04 -1.99
CA GLU A 148 15.01 1.14 -3.36
C GLU A 148 14.39 0.07 -4.28
N ASN A 149 14.31 -1.16 -3.84
CA ASN A 149 13.73 -2.26 -4.62
C ASN A 149 12.96 -3.25 -3.74
N PRO A 150 11.68 -2.95 -3.41
CA PRO A 150 10.90 -3.79 -2.50
C PRO A 150 10.61 -5.18 -3.07
N LEU A 151 10.41 -5.31 -4.39
CA LEU A 151 10.05 -6.59 -5.01
C LEU A 151 11.17 -7.63 -4.88
N ARG A 152 12.42 -7.22 -5.01
CA ARG A 152 13.59 -8.08 -4.77
C ARG A 152 13.61 -8.70 -3.38
N TRP A 153 13.13 -7.96 -2.38
CA TRP A 153 13.17 -8.33 -0.98
C TRP A 153 11.81 -8.75 -0.42
N TRP A 154 10.79 -8.90 -1.27
CA TRP A 154 9.39 -9.02 -0.89
C TRP A 154 9.12 -10.04 0.22
N ARG A 155 9.71 -11.24 0.09
CA ARG A 155 9.53 -12.32 1.07
C ARG A 155 10.14 -12.02 2.45
N LYS A 156 11.05 -11.04 2.52
CA LYS A 156 11.76 -10.66 3.75
C LYS A 156 11.11 -9.48 4.48
N ILE A 157 10.07 -8.88 3.91
CA ILE A 157 9.34 -7.75 4.49
C ILE A 157 8.21 -8.27 5.37
N ALA A 158 8.06 -7.69 6.57
CA ALA A 158 6.94 -7.98 7.46
C ALA A 158 5.61 -7.56 6.82
N TYR A 159 4.59 -8.42 6.90
CA TYR A 159 3.34 -8.28 6.15
C TYR A 159 2.62 -6.93 6.35
N PRO A 160 2.59 -6.28 7.55
CA PRO A 160 1.89 -5.00 7.68
C PRO A 160 2.47 -3.86 6.84
N PHE A 161 3.73 -3.99 6.40
CA PHE A 161 4.41 -2.98 5.58
C PHE A 161 4.24 -3.20 4.07
N LYS A 162 3.80 -4.39 3.66
CA LYS A 162 3.68 -4.76 2.24
C LYS A 162 2.67 -3.90 1.45
N PRO A 163 1.46 -3.57 1.98
CA PRO A 163 0.50 -2.74 1.25
C PRO A 163 1.08 -1.40 0.76
N GLY A 164 1.90 -0.74 1.58
CA GLY A 164 2.55 0.52 1.22
C GLY A 164 3.65 0.40 0.17
N LEU A 165 4.20 -0.80 -0.03
CA LEU A 165 5.28 -1.09 -0.97
C LEU A 165 4.81 -1.82 -2.24
N THR A 166 3.53 -2.22 -2.29
CA THR A 166 2.93 -2.90 -3.44
C THR A 166 2.87 -1.97 -4.64
N LYS A 167 3.25 -2.46 -5.82
CA LYS A 167 3.04 -1.78 -7.10
C LYS A 167 1.61 -1.97 -7.57
N LYS A 168 0.97 -0.89 -7.99
CA LYS A 168 -0.47 -0.79 -8.24
C LYS A 168 -0.74 -0.37 -9.67
N ILE A 169 -1.32 -1.27 -10.44
CA ILE A 169 -1.65 -1.09 -11.86
C ILE A 169 -3.16 -0.96 -12.00
N LEU A 170 -3.60 0.06 -12.72
CA LEU A 170 -5.00 0.30 -13.01
C LEU A 170 -5.25 0.18 -14.50
N VAL A 171 -6.32 -0.53 -14.88
CA VAL A 171 -6.79 -0.62 -16.27
C VAL A 171 -8.15 0.07 -16.36
N LEU A 172 -8.24 1.09 -17.20
CA LEU A 172 -9.43 1.89 -17.42
C LEU A 172 -9.87 1.84 -18.88
N GLY A 173 -11.10 2.22 -19.10
CA GLY A 173 -11.73 2.32 -20.42
C GLY A 173 -13.24 2.22 -20.31
N THR A 174 -13.93 2.46 -21.40
CA THR A 174 -15.40 2.38 -21.47
C THR A 174 -15.91 0.94 -21.52
N ALA A 175 -17.21 0.75 -21.63
CA ALA A 175 -17.84 -0.57 -21.71
C ALA A 175 -17.33 -1.36 -22.94
N SER A 176 -17.23 -2.69 -22.80
CA SER A 176 -16.89 -3.66 -23.85
C SER A 176 -15.50 -3.51 -24.51
N GLU A 177 -14.54 -2.87 -23.81
CA GLU A 177 -13.16 -2.74 -24.30
C GLU A 177 -12.22 -3.88 -23.86
N GLY A 178 -12.76 -4.93 -23.23
CA GLY A 178 -11.97 -6.10 -22.83
C GLY A 178 -11.12 -5.93 -21.58
N LYS A 179 -11.35 -4.88 -20.77
CA LYS A 179 -10.62 -4.61 -19.52
C LYS A 179 -10.59 -5.80 -18.58
N THR A 180 -11.77 -6.31 -18.24
CA THR A 180 -11.93 -7.43 -17.28
C THR A 180 -11.16 -8.66 -17.74
N THR A 181 -11.25 -9.01 -19.04
CA THR A 181 -10.50 -10.14 -19.60
C THR A 181 -9.00 -9.91 -19.49
N LEU A 182 -8.53 -8.73 -19.88
CA LEU A 182 -7.11 -8.36 -19.82
C LEU A 182 -6.56 -8.43 -18.38
N VAL A 183 -7.30 -7.86 -17.41
CA VAL A 183 -6.92 -7.87 -15.99
C VAL A 183 -6.87 -9.29 -15.44
N GLN A 184 -7.89 -10.11 -15.73
CA GLN A 184 -7.95 -11.50 -15.27
C GLN A 184 -6.83 -12.36 -15.88
N ASP A 185 -6.52 -12.18 -17.16
CA ASP A 185 -5.48 -12.95 -17.83
C ASP A 185 -4.07 -12.56 -17.37
N ILE A 186 -3.82 -11.27 -17.16
CA ILE A 186 -2.58 -10.78 -16.52
C ILE A 186 -2.47 -11.30 -15.08
N SER A 187 -3.55 -11.23 -14.31
CA SER A 187 -3.59 -11.76 -12.94
C SER A 187 -3.24 -13.26 -12.89
N LYS A 188 -3.85 -14.06 -13.76
CA LYS A 188 -3.56 -15.51 -13.86
C LYS A 188 -2.12 -15.77 -14.32
N TYR A 189 -1.64 -15.03 -15.31
CA TYR A 189 -0.30 -15.22 -15.87
C TYR A 189 0.80 -14.97 -14.85
N PHE A 190 0.67 -13.89 -14.05
CA PHE A 190 1.66 -13.52 -13.04
C PHE A 190 1.33 -14.01 -11.63
N GLN A 191 0.16 -14.61 -11.42
CA GLN A 191 -0.35 -15.02 -10.11
C GLN A 191 -0.37 -13.85 -9.11
N ILE A 192 -0.85 -12.68 -9.58
CA ILE A 192 -1.00 -11.46 -8.78
C ILE A 192 -2.47 -11.21 -8.46
N PRO A 193 -2.81 -10.62 -7.30
CA PRO A 193 -4.18 -10.24 -6.99
C PRO A 193 -4.74 -9.26 -8.01
N CYS A 194 -6.01 -9.43 -8.34
CA CYS A 194 -6.75 -8.46 -9.14
C CYS A 194 -8.06 -8.07 -8.46
N THR A 195 -8.55 -6.87 -8.77
CA THR A 195 -9.90 -6.46 -8.40
C THR A 195 -10.81 -6.49 -9.61
N THR A 196 -12.09 -6.78 -9.36
CA THR A 196 -13.18 -6.65 -10.35
C THR A 196 -13.91 -5.32 -10.18
N GLU A 197 -14.88 -5.05 -11.04
CA GLU A 197 -15.77 -3.89 -10.95
C GLU A 197 -16.86 -4.15 -9.90
N PHE A 198 -16.75 -3.50 -8.73
CA PHE A 198 -17.71 -3.68 -7.63
C PHE A 198 -19.16 -3.35 -8.04
N GLY A 199 -19.34 -2.30 -8.84
CA GLY A 199 -20.67 -1.89 -9.30
C GLY A 199 -21.40 -3.02 -10.03
N ARG A 200 -20.69 -3.79 -10.85
CA ARG A 200 -21.25 -4.95 -11.54
C ARG A 200 -21.67 -6.04 -10.56
N ASP A 201 -20.77 -6.43 -9.63
CA ASP A 201 -21.05 -7.46 -8.63
C ASP A 201 -22.24 -7.07 -7.73
N TYR A 202 -22.37 -5.77 -7.42
CA TYR A 202 -23.48 -5.23 -6.64
C TYR A 202 -24.80 -5.31 -7.42
N MET A 203 -24.81 -4.90 -8.68
CA MET A 203 -26.02 -4.89 -9.54
C MET A 203 -26.49 -6.31 -9.81
N GLU A 204 -25.60 -7.25 -10.11
CA GLU A 204 -25.91 -8.67 -10.28
C GLU A 204 -26.56 -9.27 -9.03
N LYS A 205 -25.96 -9.03 -7.86
CA LYS A 205 -26.50 -9.49 -6.57
C LYS A 205 -27.90 -8.95 -6.24
N SER A 206 -28.14 -7.70 -6.62
CA SER A 206 -29.38 -6.98 -6.30
C SER A 206 -30.43 -7.10 -7.40
N CYS A 207 -30.12 -7.77 -8.52
CA CYS A 207 -30.95 -7.85 -9.72
C CYS A 207 -31.36 -6.45 -10.24
N MET A 208 -30.45 -5.46 -10.17
CA MET A 208 -30.69 -4.08 -10.58
C MET A 208 -30.13 -3.82 -11.98
N LEU A 209 -30.78 -2.90 -12.69
CA LEU A 209 -30.32 -2.33 -13.95
C LEU A 209 -29.94 -0.86 -13.74
N ASP A 210 -29.22 -0.29 -14.69
CA ASP A 210 -28.77 1.11 -14.59
C ASP A 210 -29.92 2.11 -14.27
N PRO A 211 -31.14 2.01 -14.84
CA PRO A 211 -32.26 2.89 -14.48
C PRO A 211 -32.76 2.74 -13.03
N ASP A 212 -32.45 1.64 -12.36
CA ASP A 212 -32.84 1.41 -10.97
C ASP A 212 -31.91 2.09 -9.97
N LEU A 213 -30.76 2.62 -10.42
CA LEU A 213 -29.71 3.19 -9.59
C LEU A 213 -30.08 4.59 -9.10
N TYR A 214 -29.83 4.83 -7.82
CA TYR A 214 -29.91 6.12 -7.13
C TYR A 214 -28.51 6.54 -6.65
N VAL A 215 -28.39 7.77 -6.17
CA VAL A 215 -27.14 8.29 -5.61
C VAL A 215 -26.55 7.40 -4.49
N LYS A 216 -27.38 6.75 -3.69
CA LYS A 216 -26.94 5.79 -2.67
C LYS A 216 -26.18 4.61 -3.26
N ASP A 217 -26.63 4.10 -4.42
CA ASP A 217 -26.01 2.93 -5.07
C ASP A 217 -24.65 3.32 -5.67
N PHE A 218 -24.54 4.50 -6.31
CA PHE A 218 -23.25 5.05 -6.73
C PHE A 218 -22.30 5.29 -5.56
N SER A 219 -22.81 5.72 -4.40
CA SER A 219 -22.01 5.87 -3.18
C SER A 219 -21.48 4.51 -2.69
N GLU A 220 -22.31 3.47 -2.73
CA GLU A 220 -21.88 2.10 -2.43
C GLU A 220 -20.86 1.58 -3.44
N PHE A 221 -20.97 1.94 -4.73
CA PHE A 221 -19.95 1.58 -5.74
C PHE A 221 -18.60 2.19 -5.42
N LEU A 222 -18.56 3.48 -5.05
CA LEU A 222 -17.33 4.15 -4.65
C LEU A 222 -16.67 3.49 -3.43
N LEU A 223 -17.45 3.22 -2.39
CA LEU A 223 -16.97 2.58 -1.15
C LEU A 223 -16.56 1.12 -1.37
N GLY A 224 -17.34 0.40 -2.16
CA GLY A 224 -17.08 -1.02 -2.46
C GLY A 224 -15.85 -1.21 -3.33
N GLN A 225 -15.63 -0.36 -4.33
CA GLN A 225 -14.43 -0.40 -5.17
C GLN A 225 -13.17 -0.08 -4.34
N TYR A 226 -13.26 0.88 -3.42
CA TYR A 226 -12.17 1.14 -2.47
C TYR A 226 -11.89 -0.07 -1.55
N ARG A 227 -12.93 -0.77 -1.13
CA ARG A 227 -12.80 -1.99 -0.31
C ARG A 227 -12.10 -3.11 -1.07
N TYR A 228 -12.46 -3.35 -2.33
CA TYR A 228 -11.76 -4.30 -3.21
C TYR A 228 -10.27 -3.95 -3.40
N TYR A 229 -9.97 -2.66 -3.57
CA TYR A 229 -8.59 -2.20 -3.63
C TYR A 229 -7.81 -2.53 -2.33
N CYS A 230 -8.39 -2.28 -1.16
CA CYS A 230 -7.76 -2.61 0.12
C CYS A 230 -7.56 -4.13 0.29
N GLU A 231 -8.55 -4.94 -0.03
CA GLU A 231 -8.50 -6.40 0.04
C GLU A 231 -7.38 -6.97 -0.84
N ALA A 232 -7.21 -6.46 -2.06
CA ALA A 232 -6.14 -6.88 -2.95
C ALA A 232 -4.74 -6.49 -2.42
N LEU A 233 -4.61 -5.34 -1.77
CA LEU A 233 -3.35 -4.92 -1.14
C LEU A 233 -2.98 -5.78 0.08
N GLU A 234 -3.99 -6.17 0.88
CA GLU A 234 -3.84 -6.92 2.13
C GLU A 234 -3.75 -8.44 1.91
N ASP A 235 -3.98 -8.91 0.68
CA ASP A 235 -3.84 -10.32 0.34
C ASP A 235 -2.43 -10.82 0.68
N ARG A 236 -2.36 -11.81 1.57
CA ARG A 236 -1.08 -12.41 2.00
C ARG A 236 -0.36 -13.15 0.88
N GLY A 237 -1.07 -13.55 -0.16
CA GLY A 237 -0.52 -14.15 -1.38
C GLY A 237 0.07 -13.11 -2.34
N ASN A 238 -0.17 -11.81 -2.13
CA ASN A 238 0.32 -10.75 -2.99
C ASN A 238 1.86 -10.77 -3.12
N PRO A 239 2.40 -10.99 -4.32
CA PRO A 239 3.85 -11.03 -4.56
C PRO A 239 4.49 -9.63 -4.72
N GLY A 240 3.73 -8.56 -4.49
CA GLY A 240 4.20 -7.17 -4.55
C GLY A 240 3.64 -6.34 -5.69
N VAL A 241 2.72 -6.89 -6.46
CA VAL A 241 2.02 -6.21 -7.56
C VAL A 241 0.55 -6.55 -7.50
N ILE A 242 -0.33 -5.57 -7.68
CA ILE A 242 -1.76 -5.77 -7.90
C ILE A 242 -2.18 -5.12 -9.22
N ILE A 243 -3.26 -5.65 -9.81
CA ILE A 243 -3.88 -5.06 -10.99
C ILE A 243 -5.38 -4.89 -10.76
N SER A 244 -5.93 -3.72 -11.10
CA SER A 244 -7.34 -3.38 -10.90
C SER A 244 -8.06 -3.23 -12.23
N ASP A 245 -9.20 -3.91 -12.36
CA ASP A 245 -10.20 -3.61 -13.37
C ASP A 245 -11.09 -2.49 -12.82
N THR A 246 -10.85 -1.28 -13.32
CA THR A 246 -11.62 -0.11 -12.90
C THR A 246 -11.23 0.48 -11.52
N ASP A 247 -11.70 1.70 -11.28
CA ASP A 247 -11.66 2.39 -10.00
C ASP A 247 -12.84 3.37 -9.85
N ASN A 248 -12.81 4.19 -8.79
CA ASN A 248 -13.84 5.18 -8.48
C ASN A 248 -14.12 6.19 -9.61
N LEU A 249 -13.16 6.47 -10.51
CA LEU A 249 -13.35 7.40 -11.61
C LEU A 249 -14.34 6.86 -12.65
N VAL A 250 -14.42 5.54 -12.82
CA VAL A 250 -15.41 4.93 -13.74
C VAL A 250 -16.81 5.06 -13.15
N THR A 251 -16.99 4.93 -11.85
CA THR A 251 -18.27 5.23 -11.19
C THR A 251 -18.69 6.69 -11.41
N LEU A 252 -17.77 7.64 -11.22
CA LEU A 252 -18.05 9.07 -11.51
C LEU A 252 -18.33 9.31 -12.98
N MET A 253 -17.64 8.63 -13.88
CA MET A 253 -17.88 8.74 -15.33
C MET A 253 -19.30 8.33 -15.68
N TYR A 254 -19.79 7.20 -15.20
CA TYR A 254 -21.17 6.75 -15.45
C TYR A 254 -22.18 7.67 -14.79
N ALA A 255 -21.99 8.04 -13.53
CA ALA A 255 -22.86 8.99 -12.85
C ALA A 255 -23.00 10.30 -13.65
N LYS A 256 -21.87 10.85 -14.13
CA LYS A 256 -21.85 12.07 -14.96
C LYS A 256 -22.52 11.87 -16.32
N ALA A 257 -22.33 10.72 -16.95
CA ALA A 257 -22.96 10.40 -18.23
C ALA A 257 -24.48 10.26 -18.15
N TYR A 258 -25.00 9.95 -16.95
CA TYR A 258 -26.44 9.79 -16.72
C TYR A 258 -27.15 11.11 -16.35
N LEU A 259 -26.42 12.17 -16.09
CA LEU A 259 -27.03 13.48 -15.78
C LEU A 259 -27.92 13.99 -16.92
N GLY A 260 -29.09 14.47 -16.55
CA GLY A 260 -30.06 15.00 -17.52
C GLY A 260 -30.82 13.93 -18.33
N ASN A 261 -30.54 12.63 -18.12
CA ASN A 261 -31.33 11.56 -18.71
C ASN A 261 -32.58 11.29 -17.84
N PRO A 262 -33.83 11.46 -18.38
CA PRO A 262 -35.06 11.31 -17.60
C PRO A 262 -35.32 9.86 -17.11
N GLU A 263 -34.64 8.87 -17.67
CA GLU A 263 -34.73 7.47 -17.23
C GLU A 263 -33.82 7.16 -16.03
N MET A 264 -32.93 8.09 -15.64
CA MET A 264 -31.95 7.89 -14.57
C MET A 264 -32.34 8.69 -13.32
N ASN A 265 -32.06 8.09 -12.14
CA ASN A 265 -32.44 8.69 -10.85
C ASN A 265 -31.22 9.39 -10.18
N ILE A 266 -30.47 10.20 -10.95
CA ILE A 266 -29.33 10.95 -10.45
C ILE A 266 -29.43 12.40 -10.91
N THR A 267 -29.21 13.34 -9.99
CA THR A 267 -29.23 14.78 -10.24
C THR A 267 -27.83 15.37 -10.25
N GLU A 268 -27.69 16.58 -10.80
CA GLU A 268 -26.44 17.32 -10.77
C GLU A 268 -26.04 17.67 -9.32
N GLU A 269 -27.03 17.95 -8.45
CA GLU A 269 -26.80 18.17 -7.02
C GLU A 269 -26.24 16.92 -6.31
N ASP A 270 -26.76 15.74 -6.61
CA ASP A 270 -26.24 14.47 -6.09
C ASP A 270 -24.79 14.23 -6.52
N TYR A 271 -24.52 14.50 -7.81
CA TYR A 271 -23.19 14.31 -8.38
C TYR A 271 -22.17 15.24 -7.72
N GLU A 272 -22.44 16.55 -7.70
CA GLU A 272 -21.48 17.56 -7.23
C GLU A 272 -21.35 17.59 -5.69
N ASN A 273 -22.44 17.37 -4.93
CA ASN A 273 -22.44 17.54 -3.48
C ASN A 273 -22.22 16.22 -2.71
N ILE A 274 -22.41 15.05 -3.34
CA ILE A 274 -22.25 13.75 -2.67
C ILE A 274 -21.15 12.93 -3.33
N LEU A 275 -21.26 12.64 -4.65
CA LEU A 275 -20.37 11.65 -5.27
C LEU A 275 -18.96 12.20 -5.50
N VAL A 276 -18.80 13.41 -6.01
CA VAL A 276 -17.48 14.02 -6.25
C VAL A 276 -16.71 14.21 -4.94
N PRO A 277 -17.28 14.77 -3.85
CA PRO A 277 -16.58 14.87 -2.56
C PRO A 277 -16.19 13.51 -1.97
N LEU A 278 -17.08 12.51 -2.05
CA LEU A 278 -16.77 11.16 -1.58
C LEU A 278 -15.62 10.54 -2.38
N ALA A 279 -15.68 10.62 -3.71
CA ALA A 279 -14.61 10.11 -4.57
C ALA A 279 -13.27 10.82 -4.32
N LYS A 280 -13.26 12.14 -4.12
CA LYS A 280 -12.04 12.90 -3.75
C LYS A 280 -11.47 12.45 -2.41
N SER A 281 -12.32 12.20 -1.43
CA SER A 281 -11.90 11.68 -0.12
C SER A 281 -11.27 10.29 -0.24
N LEU A 282 -11.89 9.38 -0.98
CA LEU A 282 -11.36 8.04 -1.22
C LEU A 282 -10.08 8.08 -2.07
N HIS A 283 -10.03 8.96 -3.07
CA HIS A 283 -8.85 9.12 -3.92
C HIS A 283 -7.61 9.54 -3.12
N SER A 284 -7.76 10.32 -2.04
CA SER A 284 -6.64 10.67 -1.17
C SER A 284 -6.01 9.46 -0.46
N LEU A 285 -6.73 8.33 -0.39
CA LEU A 285 -6.30 7.07 0.22
C LEU A 285 -5.80 6.04 -0.80
N ILE A 286 -6.05 6.28 -2.10
CA ILE A 286 -5.68 5.40 -3.20
C ILE A 286 -4.45 5.97 -3.91
N SER A 287 -3.54 5.10 -4.30
CA SER A 287 -2.42 5.49 -5.16
C SER A 287 -2.25 4.48 -6.29
N TRP A 288 -1.99 4.97 -7.49
CA TRP A 288 -1.66 4.15 -8.65
C TRP A 288 -0.23 4.43 -9.09
N ASP A 289 0.56 3.39 -9.40
CA ASP A 289 1.90 3.54 -9.97
C ASP A 289 1.81 3.71 -11.49
N LYS A 290 0.91 2.98 -12.14
CA LYS A 290 0.68 3.00 -13.59
C LYS A 290 -0.81 2.85 -13.91
N ILE A 291 -1.28 3.60 -14.90
CA ILE A 291 -2.67 3.57 -15.39
C ILE A 291 -2.66 3.29 -16.89
N TYR A 292 -3.34 2.25 -17.30
CA TYR A 292 -3.57 1.92 -18.69
C TYR A 292 -4.99 2.29 -19.09
N LEU A 293 -5.14 3.14 -20.10
CA LEU A 293 -6.43 3.63 -20.59
C LEU A 293 -6.69 3.08 -21.98
N ILE A 294 -7.67 2.17 -22.09
CA ILE A 294 -8.04 1.57 -23.38
C ILE A 294 -8.98 2.52 -24.12
N LYS A 295 -8.64 2.85 -25.39
CA LYS A 295 -9.47 3.64 -26.26
C LYS A 295 -10.67 2.84 -26.78
N PRO A 296 -11.86 3.45 -26.92
CA PRO A 296 -13.00 2.79 -27.54
C PRO A 296 -12.70 2.37 -28.98
N HIS A 297 -12.75 1.06 -29.25
CA HIS A 297 -12.50 0.53 -30.59
C HIS A 297 -13.21 -0.79 -30.88
N ASN A 298 -13.64 -1.52 -29.84
CA ASN A 298 -14.28 -2.82 -29.98
C ASN A 298 -15.77 -2.71 -30.29
N ILE A 299 -16.32 -3.80 -30.84
CA ILE A 299 -17.78 -3.95 -30.96
C ILE A 299 -18.35 -4.10 -29.55
N PHE A 300 -19.46 -3.42 -29.30
CA PHE A 300 -20.16 -3.55 -28.02
C PHE A 300 -20.69 -4.99 -27.84
N VAL A 301 -20.42 -5.57 -26.68
CA VAL A 301 -20.96 -6.87 -26.27
C VAL A 301 -21.96 -6.63 -25.15
N ASP A 302 -23.21 -7.00 -25.40
CA ASP A 302 -24.25 -7.01 -24.37
C ASP A 302 -24.05 -8.22 -23.46
N ASP A 303 -23.84 -7.96 -22.16
CA ASP A 303 -23.70 -8.98 -21.12
C ASP A 303 -24.99 -9.10 -20.26
N GLY A 304 -26.07 -8.44 -20.69
CA GLY A 304 -27.38 -8.47 -20.04
C GLY A 304 -27.52 -7.57 -18.81
N THR A 305 -26.45 -6.88 -18.40
CA THR A 305 -26.46 -6.00 -17.23
C THR A 305 -26.34 -4.52 -17.59
N ARG A 306 -26.03 -4.21 -18.85
CA ARG A 306 -25.70 -2.87 -19.30
C ARG A 306 -26.87 -2.13 -19.91
N TYR A 307 -26.95 -0.83 -19.64
CA TYR A 307 -27.89 0.04 -20.29
C TYR A 307 -27.54 0.22 -21.77
N MET A 308 -28.44 -0.23 -22.65
CA MET A 308 -28.21 -0.30 -24.11
C MET A 308 -27.94 1.06 -24.77
N ALA A 309 -28.37 2.17 -24.16
CA ALA A 309 -28.02 3.49 -24.65
C ALA A 309 -26.50 3.76 -24.66
N GLN A 310 -25.74 3.06 -23.83
CA GLN A 310 -24.27 3.11 -23.79
C GLN A 310 -23.59 2.29 -24.90
N SER A 311 -24.34 1.55 -25.73
CA SER A 311 -23.80 0.61 -26.72
C SER A 311 -23.15 1.32 -27.92
N SER A 312 -23.59 2.53 -28.26
CA SER A 312 -23.09 3.23 -29.43
C SER A 312 -21.64 3.69 -29.27
N MET A 313 -20.88 3.68 -30.37
CA MET A 313 -19.51 4.21 -30.36
C MET A 313 -19.48 5.71 -30.01
N SER A 314 -20.51 6.46 -30.35
CA SER A 314 -20.64 7.87 -30.01
C SER A 314 -20.71 8.08 -28.48
N GLU A 315 -21.55 7.31 -27.78
CA GLU A 315 -21.68 7.42 -26.34
C GLU A 315 -20.41 6.94 -25.64
N ARG A 316 -19.79 5.83 -26.08
CA ARG A 316 -18.51 5.36 -25.53
C ARG A 316 -17.40 6.40 -25.72
N ASN A 317 -17.34 7.10 -26.84
CA ASN A 317 -16.39 8.20 -27.03
C ASN A 317 -16.67 9.37 -26.08
N LYS A 318 -17.94 9.74 -25.83
CA LYS A 318 -18.29 10.75 -24.82
C LYS A 318 -17.84 10.32 -23.41
N ASN A 319 -18.12 9.09 -23.03
CA ASN A 319 -17.69 8.54 -21.74
C ASN A 319 -16.16 8.51 -21.61
N TYR A 320 -15.46 8.18 -22.69
CA TYR A 320 -14.00 8.25 -22.73
C TYR A 320 -13.50 9.67 -22.47
N GLU A 321 -14.10 10.69 -23.09
CA GLU A 321 -13.74 12.09 -22.85
C GLU A 321 -14.03 12.53 -21.41
N ILE A 322 -15.16 12.09 -20.82
CA ILE A 322 -15.46 12.32 -19.41
C ILE A 322 -14.35 11.71 -18.53
N LEU A 323 -13.97 10.46 -18.79
CA LEU A 323 -12.93 9.75 -18.04
C LEU A 323 -11.56 10.43 -18.18
N VAL A 324 -11.18 10.88 -19.37
CA VAL A 324 -9.95 11.66 -19.59
C VAL A 324 -9.96 12.96 -18.78
N ASN A 325 -11.09 13.66 -18.73
CA ASN A 325 -11.21 14.89 -17.95
C ASN A 325 -11.12 14.62 -16.43
N LEU A 326 -11.76 13.56 -15.94
CA LEU A 326 -11.64 13.13 -14.54
C LEU A 326 -10.19 12.76 -14.18
N LEU A 327 -9.49 12.02 -15.03
CA LEU A 327 -8.07 11.68 -14.83
C LEU A 327 -7.17 12.93 -14.70
N LYS A 328 -7.48 13.98 -15.45
CA LYS A 328 -6.78 15.28 -15.34
C LYS A 328 -7.16 16.02 -14.07
N GLU A 329 -8.46 16.09 -13.75
CA GLU A 329 -8.98 16.74 -12.54
C GLU A 329 -8.40 16.13 -11.26
N PHE A 330 -8.28 14.80 -11.22
CA PHE A 330 -7.73 14.06 -10.08
C PHE A 330 -6.19 13.97 -10.08
N GLY A 331 -5.50 14.66 -11.00
CA GLY A 331 -4.04 14.71 -11.05
C GLY A 331 -3.36 13.41 -11.47
N LEU A 332 -4.09 12.47 -12.07
CA LEU A 332 -3.59 11.14 -12.45
C LEU A 332 -3.03 11.08 -13.87
N TRP A 333 -3.25 12.10 -14.69
CA TRP A 333 -2.93 12.07 -16.13
C TRP A 333 -1.45 11.75 -16.42
N GLY A 334 -0.52 12.20 -15.57
CA GLY A 334 0.91 11.93 -15.71
C GLY A 334 1.31 10.44 -15.58
N LYS A 335 0.40 9.59 -15.07
CA LYS A 335 0.60 8.15 -14.92
C LYS A 335 -0.08 7.32 -16.00
N VAL A 336 -0.82 7.98 -16.91
CA VAL A 336 -1.64 7.33 -17.93
C VAL A 336 -0.82 6.97 -19.15
N GLU A 337 -0.96 5.74 -19.59
CA GLU A 337 -0.57 5.27 -20.91
C GLU A 337 -1.81 4.83 -21.69
N ILE A 338 -2.00 5.39 -22.88
CA ILE A 338 -3.15 5.06 -23.73
C ILE A 338 -2.83 3.78 -24.52
N LEU A 339 -3.65 2.78 -24.31
CA LEU A 339 -3.58 1.53 -25.09
C LEU A 339 -4.36 1.67 -26.39
N ASN A 340 -3.63 1.51 -27.48
CA ASN A 340 -4.18 1.41 -28.82
C ASN A 340 -3.82 0.03 -29.38
N GLY A 341 -4.64 -0.48 -30.30
CA GLY A 341 -4.36 -1.74 -30.97
C GLY A 341 -5.23 -2.90 -30.51
N THR A 342 -4.73 -4.09 -30.67
CA THR A 342 -5.41 -5.35 -30.39
C THR A 342 -5.28 -5.76 -28.93
N TYR A 343 -6.12 -6.69 -28.49
CA TYR A 343 -6.00 -7.32 -27.16
C TYR A 343 -4.60 -7.89 -26.88
N PHE A 344 -3.99 -8.55 -27.85
CA PHE A 344 -2.65 -9.15 -27.65
C PHE A 344 -1.56 -8.10 -27.48
N GLU A 345 -1.66 -6.99 -28.18
CA GLU A 345 -0.73 -5.86 -28.00
C GLU A 345 -0.89 -5.26 -26.60
N HIS A 346 -2.12 -5.08 -26.11
CA HIS A 346 -2.37 -4.64 -24.73
C HIS A 346 -1.78 -5.62 -23.72
N PHE A 347 -2.01 -6.92 -23.90
CA PHE A 347 -1.47 -7.96 -23.03
C PHE A 347 0.06 -7.93 -22.98
N GLU A 348 0.74 -7.84 -24.13
CA GLU A 348 2.21 -7.79 -24.19
C GLU A 348 2.77 -6.51 -23.55
N ILE A 349 2.10 -5.36 -23.69
CA ILE A 349 2.50 -4.11 -23.01
C ILE A 349 2.48 -4.28 -21.48
N LEU A 350 1.38 -4.77 -20.92
CA LEU A 350 1.25 -4.98 -19.48
C LEU A 350 2.24 -6.05 -18.98
N LYS A 351 2.37 -7.14 -19.72
CA LYS A 351 3.31 -8.22 -19.41
C LYS A 351 4.76 -7.72 -19.34
N ASN A 352 5.19 -6.91 -20.31
CA ASN A 352 6.53 -6.35 -20.35
C ASN A 352 6.76 -5.40 -19.16
N TYR A 353 5.82 -4.52 -18.86
CA TYR A 353 5.91 -3.64 -17.70
C TYR A 353 6.04 -4.42 -16.38
N ILE A 354 5.24 -5.45 -16.16
CA ILE A 354 5.31 -6.27 -14.93
C ILE A 354 6.63 -7.05 -14.87
N ASN A 355 7.11 -7.59 -16.00
CA ASN A 355 8.43 -8.24 -16.04
C ASN A 355 9.56 -7.28 -15.66
N GLU A 356 9.53 -6.03 -16.14
CA GLU A 356 10.49 -5.00 -15.76
C GLU A 356 10.46 -4.73 -14.25
N LEU A 357 9.29 -4.68 -13.62
CA LEU A 357 9.16 -4.52 -12.17
C LEU A 357 9.86 -5.63 -11.36
N TYR A 358 9.88 -6.86 -11.88
CA TYR A 358 10.50 -8.01 -11.21
C TYR A 358 11.99 -8.21 -11.55
N GLN A 359 12.50 -7.58 -12.62
CA GLN A 359 13.89 -7.74 -13.08
C GLN A 359 14.88 -6.79 -12.42
N VAL A 360 14.43 -5.74 -11.74
CA VAL A 360 15.26 -4.67 -11.14
C VAL A 360 15.92 -5.08 -9.84
#